data_ff147e5214f5fc6b9c7269bc3597343d
#
_entry.id   ff147e5214f5fc6b9c7269bc3597343d
#
_cell.length_a   1.000
_cell.length_b   1.000
_cell.length_c   1.000
_cell.angle_alpha   90.00
_cell.angle_beta   90.00
_cell.angle_gamma   90.00
#
_symmetry.space_group_name_H-M   'P 1'
#
loop_
_entity.id
_entity.type
_entity.pdbx_description
1 polymer ?
#
loop_
_entity_poly.entity_id
_entity_poly.type
_entity_poly.pdbx_seq_one_letter_code
_entity_poly.pdbx_strand_id
1 'polypeptide(L)'
;MLTVWGEKLDKNSVLQEYPRPQLVRDGYVNLNGVWDYAITESDSMPDSWDGKILVPFSPECELSGVGRILKPHEYLWYRRELEVPRHKGRVILHFGAVDQTATVYVNGMEAAHHVGGYTAFECDITELLSVKNELCVCVKEDRKSVV
;
A
#
# COMPACT_ATOMS: atom_id res chain seq x y z
N MET A 1 14.72 13.80 -11.21
CA MET A 1 15.93 14.18 -10.43
C MET A 1 15.74 13.78 -8.98
N LEU A 2 16.64 12.98 -8.46
CA LEU A 2 16.61 12.59 -7.05
C LEU A 2 17.31 13.64 -6.19
N THR A 3 16.83 13.82 -4.97
CA THR A 3 17.53 14.63 -3.98
C THR A 3 18.70 13.84 -3.38
N VAL A 4 19.61 14.54 -2.67
CA VAL A 4 20.73 13.88 -1.96
C VAL A 4 20.20 12.79 -0.99
N TRP A 5 19.07 13.03 -0.37
CA TRP A 5 18.42 12.07 0.51
C TRP A 5 17.84 10.88 -0.25
N GLY A 6 17.25 11.12 -1.43
CA GLY A 6 16.72 10.06 -2.28
C GLY A 6 17.81 9.14 -2.84
N GLU A 7 18.98 9.69 -3.17
CA GLU A 7 20.12 8.90 -3.66
C GLU A 7 20.68 7.93 -2.61
N LYS A 8 20.51 8.28 -1.33
CA LYS A 8 20.99 7.48 -0.20
C LYS A 8 19.93 6.56 0.38
N LEU A 9 18.74 6.52 -0.23
CA LEU A 9 17.63 5.72 0.29
C LEU A 9 17.92 4.23 0.18
N ASP A 10 17.84 3.54 1.32
CA ASP A 10 17.86 2.08 1.35
C ASP A 10 16.44 1.54 1.09
N LYS A 11 16.28 0.85 -0.04
CA LYS A 11 14.99 0.26 -0.45
C LYS A 11 14.46 -0.80 0.50
N ASN A 12 15.33 -1.40 1.29
CA ASN A 12 14.96 -2.44 2.26
C ASN A 12 14.61 -1.87 3.64
N SER A 13 14.84 -0.57 3.84
CA SER A 13 14.65 0.09 5.13
C SER A 13 13.99 1.46 4.99
N VAL A 14 12.94 1.55 4.15
CA VAL A 14 12.25 2.80 3.85
C VAL A 14 11.35 3.20 4.99
N LEU A 15 11.61 4.37 5.59
CA LEU A 15 10.75 4.98 6.61
C LEU A 15 10.27 3.97 7.67
N GLN A 16 11.20 3.19 8.22
CA GLN A 16 10.88 2.15 9.19
C GLN A 16 10.52 2.67 10.58
N GLU A 17 10.67 3.97 10.81
CA GLU A 17 10.30 4.61 12.06
C GLU A 17 8.79 4.52 12.29
N TYR A 18 8.42 4.31 13.54
CA TYR A 18 7.01 4.39 13.92
C TYR A 18 6.51 5.82 13.69
N PRO A 19 5.36 6.03 13.01
CA PRO A 19 4.86 7.37 12.65
C PRO A 19 4.62 8.31 13.84
N ARG A 20 4.43 7.73 15.02
CA ARG A 20 4.26 8.47 16.29
C ARG A 20 5.28 7.95 17.29
N PRO A 21 6.51 8.46 17.31
CA PRO A 21 7.58 7.92 18.16
C PRO A 21 7.24 7.83 19.64
N GLN A 22 6.42 8.75 20.14
CA GLN A 22 5.98 8.76 21.55
C GLN A 22 4.96 7.66 21.89
N LEU A 23 4.45 6.94 20.88
CA LEU A 23 3.47 5.88 21.05
C LEU A 23 3.97 4.53 20.50
N VAL A 24 5.28 4.32 20.52
CA VAL A 24 5.88 3.06 20.04
C VAL A 24 5.26 1.88 20.79
N ARG A 25 4.80 0.88 20.02
CA ARG A 25 4.17 -0.33 20.54
C ARG A 25 4.95 -1.56 20.11
N ASP A 26 5.06 -2.53 20.99
CA ASP A 26 5.55 -3.86 20.66
C ASP A 26 4.56 -4.53 19.66
N GLY A 27 5.08 -5.30 18.73
CA GLY A 27 4.26 -5.96 17.72
C GLY A 27 3.87 -5.09 16.53
N TYR A 28 4.44 -3.89 16.41
CA TYR A 28 4.31 -3.06 15.22
C TYR A 28 5.20 -3.59 14.10
N VAL A 29 4.63 -3.78 12.90
CA VAL A 29 5.35 -4.16 11.70
C VAL A 29 5.11 -3.12 10.62
N ASN A 30 6.20 -2.54 10.10
CA ASN A 30 6.14 -1.58 9.02
C ASN A 30 6.13 -2.32 7.67
N LEU A 31 5.11 -2.07 6.85
CA LEU A 31 4.94 -2.70 5.54
C LEU A 31 5.50 -1.88 4.38
N ASN A 32 6.17 -0.77 4.64
CA ASN A 32 6.88 -0.04 3.62
C ASN A 32 7.98 -0.92 3.01
N GLY A 33 8.27 -0.70 1.76
CA GLY A 33 9.28 -1.44 1.03
C GLY A 33 8.82 -1.81 -0.37
N VAL A 34 9.34 -2.90 -0.89
CA VAL A 34 9.06 -3.33 -2.26
C VAL A 34 7.80 -4.20 -2.29
N TRP A 35 6.85 -3.78 -3.13
CA TRP A 35 5.60 -4.50 -3.40
C TRP A 35 5.53 -4.84 -4.89
N ASP A 36 4.74 -5.84 -5.26
CA ASP A 36 4.34 -6.01 -6.65
C ASP A 36 3.30 -4.97 -7.02
N TYR A 37 3.30 -4.53 -8.29
CA TYR A 37 2.25 -3.64 -8.79
C TYR A 37 1.73 -4.08 -10.14
N ALA A 38 0.51 -3.68 -10.44
CA ALA A 38 -0.09 -3.78 -11.76
C ALA A 38 -0.97 -2.55 -12.01
N ILE A 39 -0.98 -2.07 -13.24
CA ILE A 39 -1.86 -1.00 -13.69
C ILE A 39 -2.86 -1.61 -14.66
N THR A 40 -4.14 -1.53 -14.34
CA THR A 40 -5.22 -2.14 -15.13
C THR A 40 -6.31 -1.12 -15.45
N GLU A 41 -7.16 -1.44 -16.40
CA GLU A 41 -8.33 -0.63 -16.73
C GLU A 41 -9.62 -1.18 -16.08
N SER A 42 -9.50 -2.22 -15.27
CA SER A 42 -10.60 -2.89 -14.59
C SER A 42 -10.36 -2.94 -13.09
N ASP A 43 -11.43 -2.93 -12.31
CA ASP A 43 -11.40 -3.12 -10.86
C ASP A 43 -11.28 -4.60 -10.44
N SER A 44 -11.14 -5.50 -11.40
CA SER A 44 -10.92 -6.93 -11.13
C SER A 44 -9.47 -7.21 -10.79
N MET A 45 -9.24 -8.17 -9.90
CA MET A 45 -7.89 -8.61 -9.52
C MET A 45 -7.09 -8.99 -10.77
N PRO A 46 -5.88 -8.44 -10.97
CA PRO A 46 -5.07 -8.79 -12.13
C PRO A 46 -4.54 -10.21 -12.07
N ASP A 47 -4.44 -10.86 -13.24
CA ASP A 47 -3.88 -12.20 -13.36
C ASP A 47 -2.34 -12.19 -13.35
N SER A 48 -1.75 -11.06 -13.70
CA SER A 48 -0.30 -10.89 -13.77
C SER A 48 0.11 -9.52 -13.22
N TRP A 49 1.36 -9.40 -12.81
CA TRP A 49 1.91 -8.20 -12.21
C TRP A 49 2.93 -7.55 -13.14
N ASP A 50 2.90 -6.21 -13.23
CA ASP A 50 3.74 -5.46 -14.17
C ASP A 50 5.19 -5.31 -13.69
N GLY A 51 5.41 -5.34 -12.38
CA GLY A 51 6.73 -5.18 -11.81
C GLY A 51 6.71 -4.89 -10.32
N LYS A 52 7.70 -4.14 -9.86
CA LYS A 52 7.88 -3.78 -8.45
C LYS A 52 7.70 -2.28 -8.24
N ILE A 53 7.13 -1.91 -7.12
CA ILE A 53 6.97 -0.53 -6.70
C ILE A 53 7.48 -0.36 -5.27
N LEU A 54 8.14 0.75 -5.00
CA LEU A 54 8.64 1.07 -3.66
C LEU A 54 7.61 1.90 -2.89
N VAL A 55 6.95 1.28 -1.92
CA VAL A 55 5.98 1.93 -1.02
C VAL A 55 6.75 2.65 0.08
N PRO A 56 6.44 3.88 0.45
CA PRO A 56 5.19 4.62 0.24
C PRO A 56 5.18 5.62 -0.93
N PHE A 57 6.12 5.53 -1.84
CA PHE A 57 6.21 6.49 -2.94
C PHE A 57 5.11 6.27 -3.98
N SER A 58 4.56 7.37 -4.50
CA SER A 58 3.55 7.28 -5.57
C SER A 58 4.16 6.81 -6.89
N PRO A 59 3.38 6.21 -7.79
CA PRO A 59 3.92 5.69 -9.06
C PRO A 59 4.53 6.78 -9.96
N GLU A 60 4.14 8.04 -9.79
CA GLU A 60 4.70 9.18 -10.51
C GLU A 60 6.11 9.53 -10.04
N CYS A 61 6.43 9.20 -8.80
CA CYS A 61 7.71 9.50 -8.18
C CYS A 61 8.80 8.56 -8.70
N GLU A 62 9.93 9.12 -9.08
CA GLU A 62 11.09 8.36 -9.53
C GLU A 62 11.55 7.32 -8.49
N LEU A 63 11.45 7.66 -7.20
CA LEU A 63 11.82 6.76 -6.10
C LEU A 63 10.96 5.50 -6.03
N SER A 64 9.74 5.52 -6.57
CA SER A 64 8.89 4.32 -6.61
C SER A 64 9.46 3.22 -7.50
N GLY A 65 10.24 3.60 -8.49
CA GLY A 65 10.74 2.71 -9.54
C GLY A 65 9.79 2.52 -10.71
N VAL A 66 8.60 3.11 -10.68
CA VAL A 66 7.60 3.02 -11.75
C VAL A 66 7.70 4.19 -12.71
N GLY A 67 7.75 5.42 -12.19
CA GLY A 67 7.93 6.64 -12.98
C GLY A 67 6.79 6.92 -13.97
N ARG A 68 5.56 6.56 -13.63
CA ARG A 68 4.39 6.70 -14.50
C ARG A 68 3.23 7.38 -13.78
N ILE A 69 2.55 8.27 -14.52
CA ILE A 69 1.31 8.90 -14.07
C ILE A 69 0.13 8.02 -14.46
N LEU A 70 -0.76 7.73 -13.50
CA LEU A 70 -2.00 7.01 -13.76
C LEU A 70 -2.97 7.85 -14.58
N LYS A 71 -3.63 7.23 -15.55
CA LYS A 71 -4.74 7.83 -16.27
C LYS A 71 -6.04 7.73 -15.46
N PRO A 72 -7.04 8.62 -15.70
CA PRO A 72 -8.25 8.66 -14.87
C PRO A 72 -9.07 7.37 -14.81
N HIS A 73 -8.96 6.50 -15.82
CA HIS A 73 -9.68 5.23 -15.88
C HIS A 73 -8.84 4.03 -15.47
N GLU A 74 -7.60 4.27 -15.00
CA GLU A 74 -6.70 3.22 -14.60
C GLU A 74 -6.78 2.95 -13.11
N TYR A 75 -6.55 1.68 -12.73
CA TYR A 75 -6.45 1.21 -11.36
C TYR A 75 -5.03 0.79 -11.09
N LEU A 76 -4.49 1.18 -9.94
CA LEU A 76 -3.19 0.73 -9.46
C LEU A 76 -3.40 -0.34 -8.40
N TRP A 77 -2.86 -1.51 -8.65
CA TRP A 77 -2.90 -2.62 -7.72
C TRP A 77 -1.54 -2.79 -7.06
N TYR A 78 -1.57 -3.01 -5.75
CA TYR A 78 -0.41 -3.35 -4.94
C TYR A 78 -0.60 -4.74 -4.36
N ARG A 79 0.47 -5.51 -4.29
CA ARG A 79 0.44 -6.84 -3.70
C ARG A 79 1.72 -7.12 -2.94
N ARG A 80 1.59 -7.74 -1.76
CA ARG A 80 2.73 -8.34 -1.07
C ARG A 80 2.28 -9.52 -0.22
N GLU A 81 3.22 -10.38 0.14
CA GLU A 81 3.01 -11.35 1.19
C GLU A 81 2.99 -10.64 2.53
N LEU A 82 2.07 -11.06 3.38
CA LEU A 82 1.90 -10.50 4.72
C LEU A 82 2.34 -11.55 5.74
N GLU A 83 3.46 -11.29 6.38
CA GLU A 83 3.91 -12.09 7.52
C GLU A 83 3.32 -11.52 8.80
N VAL A 84 2.51 -12.32 9.47
CA VAL A 84 1.89 -11.91 10.73
C VAL A 84 2.63 -12.59 11.86
N PRO A 85 3.29 -11.82 12.74
CA PRO A 85 3.96 -12.41 13.90
C PRO A 85 2.94 -13.04 14.84
N ARG A 86 3.41 -13.92 15.73
CA ARG A 86 2.56 -14.47 16.78
C ARG A 86 1.90 -13.37 17.58
N HIS A 87 0.59 -13.45 17.71
CA HIS A 87 -0.21 -12.45 18.40
C HIS A 87 -1.25 -13.10 19.31
N LYS A 88 -1.65 -12.39 20.35
CA LYS A 88 -2.70 -12.80 21.29
C LYS A 88 -3.94 -11.93 21.21
N GLY A 89 -4.10 -11.16 20.18
CA GLY A 89 -5.20 -10.21 20.04
C GLY A 89 -5.53 -9.95 18.59
N ARG A 90 -6.13 -8.81 18.35
CA ARG A 90 -6.56 -8.41 17.01
C ARG A 90 -5.37 -7.94 16.18
N VAL A 91 -5.44 -8.22 14.89
CA VAL A 91 -4.48 -7.72 13.89
C VAL A 91 -5.15 -6.62 13.10
N ILE A 92 -4.57 -5.44 13.17
CA ILE A 92 -5.11 -4.23 12.54
C ILE A 92 -4.12 -3.72 11.50
N LEU A 93 -4.61 -3.49 10.28
CA LEU A 93 -3.87 -2.78 9.24
C LEU A 93 -4.12 -1.28 9.35
N HIS A 94 -3.05 -0.50 9.35
CA HIS A 94 -3.10 0.96 9.37
C HIS A 94 -2.56 1.52 8.06
N PHE A 95 -3.34 2.40 7.45
CA PHE A 95 -2.95 3.15 6.27
C PHE A 95 -2.86 4.64 6.63
N GLY A 96 -1.71 5.25 6.38
CA GLY A 96 -1.51 6.68 6.66
C GLY A 96 -2.32 7.55 5.71
N ALA A 97 -2.24 7.26 4.43
CA ALA A 97 -3.06 7.84 3.38
C ALA A 97 -2.94 7.00 2.12
N VAL A 98 -4.05 6.85 1.41
CA VAL A 98 -4.07 6.23 0.07
C VAL A 98 -4.90 7.16 -0.81
N ASP A 99 -4.34 7.57 -1.94
CA ASP A 99 -4.95 8.60 -2.76
C ASP A 99 -6.29 8.17 -3.34
N GLN A 100 -7.30 8.99 -3.07
CA GLN A 100 -8.71 8.94 -3.46
C GLN A 100 -9.47 7.72 -2.96
N THR A 101 -9.49 6.62 -3.69
CA THR A 101 -10.30 5.45 -3.35
C THR A 101 -9.40 4.23 -3.22
N ALA A 102 -9.48 3.55 -2.09
CA ALA A 102 -8.72 2.34 -1.83
C ALA A 102 -9.64 1.20 -1.43
N THR A 103 -9.44 0.03 -2.01
CA THR A 103 -10.07 -1.22 -1.60
C THR A 103 -8.99 -2.19 -1.17
N VAL A 104 -9.10 -2.73 0.02
CA VAL A 104 -8.11 -3.61 0.64
C VAL A 104 -8.63 -5.04 0.63
N TYR A 105 -7.82 -5.97 0.12
CA TYR A 105 -8.13 -7.39 0.09
C TYR A 105 -7.09 -8.17 0.89
N VAL A 106 -7.54 -9.06 1.73
CA VAL A 106 -6.69 -10.01 2.45
C VAL A 106 -7.10 -11.42 2.03
N ASN A 107 -6.17 -12.16 1.47
CA ASN A 107 -6.41 -13.51 0.95
C ASN A 107 -7.59 -13.59 -0.04
N GLY A 108 -7.72 -12.56 -0.89
CA GLY A 108 -8.77 -12.47 -1.90
C GLY A 108 -10.12 -11.97 -1.39
N MET A 109 -10.24 -11.69 -0.09
CA MET A 109 -11.48 -11.18 0.53
C MET A 109 -11.37 -9.70 0.83
N GLU A 110 -12.42 -8.94 0.50
CA GLU A 110 -12.46 -7.51 0.79
C GLU A 110 -12.46 -7.26 2.30
N ALA A 111 -11.45 -6.55 2.77
CA ALA A 111 -11.31 -6.20 4.18
C ALA A 111 -11.80 -4.78 4.47
N ALA A 112 -11.59 -3.84 3.55
CA ALA A 112 -11.99 -2.45 3.72
C ALA A 112 -12.12 -1.73 2.38
N HIS A 113 -12.94 -0.68 2.38
CA HIS A 113 -13.06 0.26 1.28
C HIS A 113 -13.06 1.67 1.85
N HIS A 114 -12.21 2.54 1.36
CA HIS A 114 -12.03 3.90 1.88
C HIS A 114 -11.99 4.92 0.76
N VAL A 115 -12.70 6.02 0.97
CA VAL A 115 -12.73 7.18 0.05
C VAL A 115 -12.16 8.39 0.77
N GLY A 116 -11.22 9.08 0.14
CA GLY A 116 -10.60 10.28 0.69
C GLY A 116 -9.09 10.12 0.86
N GLY A 117 -8.29 10.79 0.02
CA GLY A 117 -6.85 10.60 -0.09
C GLY A 117 -6.03 11.15 1.07
N TYR A 118 -6.60 11.99 1.92
CA TYR A 118 -5.87 12.68 2.98
C TYR A 118 -6.17 12.16 4.38
N THR A 119 -7.01 11.15 4.50
CA THR A 119 -7.45 10.63 5.79
C THR A 119 -6.84 9.25 6.03
N ALA A 120 -6.19 9.10 7.18
CA ALA A 120 -5.73 7.80 7.64
C ALA A 120 -6.92 6.88 7.94
N PHE A 121 -6.77 5.59 7.69
CA PHE A 121 -7.78 4.60 8.04
C PHE A 121 -7.15 3.29 8.51
N GLU A 122 -7.94 2.49 9.17
CA GLU A 122 -7.52 1.19 9.65
C GLU A 122 -8.59 0.14 9.40
N CYS A 123 -8.18 -1.13 9.33
CA CYS A 123 -9.12 -2.23 9.26
C CYS A 123 -8.63 -3.44 10.05
N ASP A 124 -9.57 -4.13 10.70
CA ASP A 124 -9.32 -5.36 11.43
C ASP A 124 -9.34 -6.53 10.46
N ILE A 125 -8.23 -7.24 10.35
CA ILE A 125 -8.07 -8.38 9.44
C ILE A 125 -7.96 -9.71 10.15
N THR A 126 -8.16 -9.74 11.46
CA THR A 126 -7.94 -10.92 12.30
C THR A 126 -8.63 -12.17 11.77
N GLU A 127 -9.88 -12.05 11.34
CA GLU A 127 -10.70 -13.18 10.89
C GLU A 127 -10.40 -13.60 9.44
N LEU A 128 -9.64 -12.78 8.69
CA LEU A 128 -9.27 -13.04 7.31
C LEU A 128 -7.91 -13.76 7.19
N LEU A 129 -7.19 -13.88 8.29
CA LEU A 129 -5.85 -14.44 8.31
C LEU A 129 -5.86 -15.96 8.17
N SER A 130 -4.80 -16.47 7.55
CA SER A 130 -4.55 -17.89 7.29
C SER A 130 -3.09 -18.19 7.61
N VAL A 131 -2.60 -19.37 7.24
CA VAL A 131 -1.19 -19.75 7.43
C VAL A 131 -0.27 -18.90 6.54
N LYS A 132 -0.67 -18.70 5.29
CA LYS A 132 -0.02 -17.80 4.35
C LYS A 132 -0.99 -16.68 4.03
N ASN A 133 -0.53 -15.43 4.09
CA ASN A 133 -1.37 -14.28 3.89
C ASN A 133 -0.87 -13.43 2.73
N GLU A 134 -1.80 -12.96 1.91
CA GLU A 134 -1.57 -12.06 0.80
C GLU A 134 -2.38 -10.80 0.99
N LEU A 135 -1.71 -9.66 0.90
CA LEU A 135 -2.34 -8.35 0.98
C LEU A 135 -2.34 -7.71 -0.39
N CYS A 136 -3.52 -7.34 -0.87
CA CYS A 136 -3.71 -6.58 -2.10
C CYS A 136 -4.44 -5.28 -1.80
N VAL A 137 -4.04 -4.21 -2.46
CA VAL A 137 -4.70 -2.91 -2.37
C VAL A 137 -4.97 -2.40 -3.78
N CYS A 138 -6.22 -2.10 -4.07
CA CYS A 138 -6.64 -1.49 -5.33
C CYS A 138 -6.87 0.00 -5.12
N VAL A 139 -6.17 0.84 -5.85
CA VAL A 139 -6.26 2.28 -5.75
C VAL A 139 -6.79 2.85 -7.06
N LYS A 140 -7.80 3.71 -6.95
CA LYS A 140 -8.30 4.51 -8.06
C LYS A 140 -8.11 5.97 -7.74
N GLU A 141 -7.41 6.67 -8.60
CA GLU A 141 -7.27 8.11 -8.54
C GLU A 141 -8.40 8.76 -9.33
N ASP A 142 -9.27 9.48 -8.62
CA ASP A 142 -10.33 10.26 -9.27
C ASP A 142 -9.81 11.67 -9.54
N ARG A 143 -9.01 11.81 -10.59
CA ARG A 143 -8.63 13.13 -11.08
C ARG A 143 -9.84 13.73 -11.78
N LYS A 144 -10.69 14.39 -11.00
CA LYS A 144 -11.61 15.35 -11.59
C LYS A 144 -10.75 16.41 -12.27
N SER A 145 -10.87 16.50 -13.57
CA SER A 145 -10.21 17.56 -14.32
C SER A 145 -10.53 18.90 -13.65
N VAL A 146 -9.51 19.49 -13.07
CA VAL A 146 -9.62 20.89 -12.64
C VAL A 146 -9.59 21.70 -13.92
N VAL A 147 -10.73 22.19 -14.28
CA VAL A 147 -10.83 23.14 -15.38
C VAL A 147 -10.33 24.48 -14.89
#